data_9760dcfe40ec6905b25e0ecd7b0f01f1
#
_entry.id   9760dcfe40ec6905b25e0ecd7b0f01f1
#
_cell.length_a   1.000
_cell.length_b   1.000
_cell.length_c   1.000
_cell.angle_alpha   90.00
_cell.angle_beta   90.00
_cell.angle_gamma   90.00
#
_symmetry.space_group_name_H-M   'P 1'
#
loop_
_entity.id
_entity.type
_entity.pdbx_description
1 polymer ?
#
loop_
_entity_poly.entity_id
_entity_poly.type
_entity_poly.pdbx_seq_one_letter_code
_entity_poly.pdbx_strand_id
1 'polypeptide(L)'
;MARETLYLVQAFTAGKGTRLTAETPVRCRTQEIARRRAEDLAPNRAGVVAFSTSGDADLGDYDDEPTIIFKAGRLPAAFEEA
;
A
#
# COMPACT_ATOMS: atom_id res chain seq x y z
N MET A 1 18.09 17.96 2.83
CA MET A 1 16.88 17.79 3.63
C MET A 1 15.63 17.86 2.82
N ALA A 2 15.43 16.92 1.98
CA ALA A 2 14.22 16.87 1.19
C ALA A 2 13.29 15.79 1.74
N ARG A 3 12.05 16.17 1.99
CA ARG A 3 11.05 15.16 2.27
C ARG A 3 10.70 14.46 0.97
N GLU A 4 10.60 13.16 1.04
CA GLU A 4 10.22 12.35 -0.11
C GLU A 4 8.84 11.78 0.11
N THR A 5 8.07 11.67 -0.96
CA THR A 5 6.82 10.95 -0.94
C THR A 5 7.01 9.65 -1.71
N LEU A 6 6.71 8.54 -1.04
CA LEU A 6 6.77 7.22 -1.64
C LEU A 6 5.35 6.76 -1.95
N TYR A 7 5.17 6.22 -3.14
CA TYR A 7 3.88 5.66 -3.56
C TYR A 7 4.06 4.15 -3.64
N LEU A 8 3.27 3.43 -2.86
CA LEU A 8 3.44 1.99 -2.70
C LEU A 8 2.14 1.24 -2.95
N VAL A 9 2.27 0.06 -3.49
CA VAL A 9 1.14 -0.86 -3.67
C VAL A 9 1.46 -2.13 -2.90
N GLN A 10 0.57 -2.51 -2.01
CA GLN A 10 0.72 -3.73 -1.21
C GLN A 10 -0.45 -4.66 -1.54
N ALA A 11 -0.13 -5.85 -2.02
CA ALA A 11 -1.13 -6.86 -2.30
C ALA A 11 -1.11 -7.93 -1.21
N PHE A 12 -2.26 -8.55 -1.00
CA PHE A 12 -2.43 -9.61 -0.01
C PHE A 12 -3.10 -10.81 -0.65
N THR A 13 -2.55 -11.99 -0.37
CA THR A 13 -3.13 -13.24 -0.83
C THR A 13 -3.80 -13.94 0.34
N ALA A 14 -4.83 -14.72 0.04
CA ALA A 14 -5.53 -15.47 1.07
C ALA A 14 -4.71 -16.70 1.48
N GLY A 15 -4.50 -16.84 2.78
CA GLY A 15 -3.93 -18.04 3.35
C GLY A 15 -5.04 -18.94 3.90
N LYS A 16 -4.68 -19.85 4.79
CA LYS A 16 -5.66 -20.73 5.42
C LYS A 16 -6.58 -19.93 6.33
N GLY A 17 -7.87 -20.18 6.24
CA GLY A 17 -8.87 -19.49 7.06
C GLY A 17 -8.99 -18.02 6.71
N THR A 18 -8.88 -17.17 7.71
CA THR A 18 -8.98 -15.72 7.53
C THR A 18 -7.63 -15.03 7.38
N ARG A 19 -6.56 -15.83 7.32
CA ARG A 19 -5.21 -15.28 7.29
C ARG A 19 -4.89 -14.65 5.93
N LEU A 20 -4.24 -13.48 5.98
CA LEU A 20 -3.75 -12.79 4.78
C LEU A 20 -2.23 -12.81 4.79
N THR A 21 -1.65 -13.07 3.64
CA THR A 21 -0.20 -13.04 3.46
C THR A 21 0.15 -11.83 2.61
N ALA A 22 1.01 -10.97 3.14
CA ALA A 22 1.46 -9.80 2.42
C ALA A 22 2.50 -10.18 1.37
N GLU A 23 2.33 -9.65 0.16
CA GLU A 23 3.33 -9.79 -0.88
C GLU A 23 4.34 -8.64 -0.74
N THR A 24 5.43 -8.73 -1.49
CA THR A 24 6.44 -7.66 -1.47
C THR A 24 5.82 -6.38 -2.02
N PRO A 25 5.92 -5.26 -1.28
CA PRO A 25 5.36 -3.99 -1.76
C PRO A 25 6.06 -3.53 -3.04
N VAL A 26 5.29 -2.88 -3.91
CA VAL A 26 5.80 -2.35 -5.17
C VAL A 26 5.84 -0.83 -5.08
N ARG A 27 7.01 -0.27 -5.30
CA ARG A 27 7.18 1.18 -5.32
C ARG A 27 6.81 1.72 -6.69
N CYS A 28 6.02 2.78 -6.71
CA CYS A 28 5.59 3.46 -7.93
C CYS A 28 6.08 4.89 -7.93
N ARG A 29 6.18 5.48 -9.11
CA ARG A 29 6.70 6.85 -9.25
C ARG A 29 5.67 7.92 -8.96
N THR A 30 4.41 7.64 -9.21
CA THR A 30 3.33 8.61 -9.05
C THR A 30 2.13 7.97 -8.41
N GLN A 31 1.25 8.81 -7.90
CA GLN A 31 -0.02 8.37 -7.34
C GLN A 31 -0.88 7.64 -8.36
N GLU A 32 -0.91 8.14 -9.58
CA GLU A 32 -1.71 7.56 -10.66
C GLU A 32 -1.23 6.16 -11.03
N ILE A 33 0.09 5.98 -11.11
CA ILE A 33 0.67 4.67 -11.41
C ILE A 33 0.34 3.68 -10.28
N ALA A 34 0.48 4.12 -9.03
CA ALA A 34 0.17 3.28 -7.89
C ALA A 34 -1.30 2.84 -7.90
N ARG A 35 -2.21 3.77 -8.16
CA ARG A 35 -3.63 3.47 -8.22
C ARG A 35 -3.95 2.48 -9.34
N ARG A 36 -3.42 2.72 -10.53
CA ARG A 36 -3.66 1.85 -11.68
C ARG A 36 -3.14 0.44 -11.40
N ARG A 37 -1.95 0.33 -10.83
CA ARG A 37 -1.38 -0.97 -10.51
C ARG A 37 -2.23 -1.71 -9.49
N ALA A 38 -2.72 -1.00 -8.48
CA ALA A 38 -3.59 -1.59 -7.48
C ALA A 38 -4.90 -2.07 -8.11
N GLU A 39 -5.48 -1.28 -8.99
CA GLU A 39 -6.70 -1.66 -9.71
C GLU A 39 -6.48 -2.92 -10.55
N ASP A 40 -5.33 -3.01 -11.21
CA ASP A 40 -5.00 -4.18 -12.03
C ASP A 40 -4.80 -5.44 -11.21
N LEU A 41 -4.29 -5.31 -10.00
CA LEU A 41 -4.04 -6.44 -9.12
C LEU A 41 -5.30 -6.89 -8.37
N ALA A 42 -6.22 -5.98 -8.13
CA ALA A 42 -7.38 -6.25 -7.27
C ALA A 42 -8.18 -7.51 -7.66
N PRO A 43 -8.47 -7.79 -8.93
CA PRO A 43 -9.25 -8.97 -9.29
C PRO A 43 -8.54 -10.29 -8.98
N ASN A 44 -7.20 -10.27 -8.85
CA ASN A 44 -6.41 -11.48 -8.69
C ASN A 44 -5.83 -11.63 -7.28
N ARG A 45 -6.24 -10.79 -6.35
CA ARG A 45 -5.73 -10.82 -4.98
C ARG A 45 -6.88 -10.77 -3.99
N ALA A 46 -6.62 -11.28 -2.79
CA ALA A 46 -7.61 -11.21 -1.71
C ALA A 46 -7.83 -9.77 -1.27
N GLY A 47 -6.78 -8.97 -1.31
CA GLY A 47 -6.88 -7.54 -1.03
C GLY A 47 -5.69 -6.80 -1.62
N VAL A 48 -5.87 -5.51 -1.84
CA VAL A 48 -4.81 -4.65 -2.35
C VAL A 48 -5.02 -3.24 -1.81
N VAL A 49 -3.92 -2.57 -1.51
CA VAL A 49 -3.96 -1.18 -1.07
C VAL A 49 -2.84 -0.41 -1.76
N ALA A 50 -3.19 0.76 -2.27
CA ALA A 50 -2.20 1.72 -2.76
C ALA A 50 -2.18 2.87 -1.77
N PHE A 51 -1.01 3.27 -1.35
CA PHE A 51 -0.87 4.33 -0.35
C PHE A 51 0.39 5.13 -0.59
N SER A 52 0.43 6.32 0.00
CA SER A 52 1.63 7.13 -0.01
C SER A 52 2.07 7.39 1.42
N THR A 53 3.37 7.51 1.60
CA THR A 53 3.95 7.91 2.86
C THR A 53 5.02 8.95 2.57
N SER A 54 5.14 9.92 3.46
CA SER A 54 6.10 11.01 3.29
C SER A 54 7.04 11.04 4.48
N GLY A 55 8.28 11.40 4.22
CA GLY A 55 9.27 11.49 5.28
C GLY A 55 10.61 11.89 4.74
N ASP A 56 11.58 11.94 5.64
CA ASP A 56 12.97 12.25 5.32
C ASP A 56 13.74 10.92 5.34
N ALA A 57 14.13 10.46 4.15
CA ALA A 57 14.83 9.20 4.01
C ALA A 57 16.17 9.19 4.71
N ASP A 58 16.86 10.33 4.74
CA ASP A 58 18.16 10.43 5.37
C ASP A 58 18.09 10.27 6.89
N LEU A 59 16.99 10.71 7.48
CA LEU A 59 16.77 10.59 8.91
C LEU A 59 15.97 9.34 9.28
N GLY A 60 15.43 8.66 8.29
CA GLY A 60 14.56 7.51 8.55
C GLY A 60 13.25 7.89 9.21
N ASP A 61 12.85 9.13 9.06
CA ASP A 61 11.69 9.70 9.74
C ASP A 61 10.52 9.83 8.76
N TYR A 62 9.59 8.88 8.85
CA TYR A 62 8.41 8.84 7.99
C TYR A 62 7.15 9.11 8.81
N ASP A 63 6.15 9.66 8.14
CA ASP A 63 4.86 9.92 8.77
C ASP A 63 4.23 8.61 9.26
N ASP A 64 3.62 8.65 10.43
CA ASP A 64 3.04 7.46 11.05
C ASP A 64 1.82 6.93 10.29
N GLU A 65 1.08 7.81 9.65
CA GLU A 65 -0.13 7.44 8.94
C GLU A 65 0.04 7.60 7.44
N PRO A 66 -0.08 6.51 6.69
CA PRO A 66 -0.04 6.63 5.24
C PRO A 66 -1.34 7.25 4.71
N THR A 67 -1.25 7.88 3.55
CA THR A 67 -2.42 8.37 2.85
C THR A 67 -2.91 7.28 1.91
N ILE A 68 -4.15 6.86 2.07
CA ILE A 68 -4.71 5.81 1.24
C ILE A 68 -5.14 6.39 -0.11
N ILE A 69 -4.62 5.79 -1.18
CA ILE A 69 -4.94 6.19 -2.55
C ILE A 69 -6.07 5.32 -3.10
N PHE A 70 -5.98 4.03 -2.84
CA PHE A 70 -6.96 3.06 -3.34
C PHE A 70 -6.91 1.83 -2.44
N LYS A 71 -8.05 1.24 -2.17
CA LYS A 71 -8.08 -0.04 -1.45
C LYS A 71 -9.24 -0.88 -1.94
N ALA A 72 -9.03 -2.19 -1.96
CA ALA A 72 -10.04 -3.13 -2.41
C ALA A 72 -9.83 -4.47 -1.72
N GLY A 73 -10.91 -5.21 -1.53
CA GLY A 73 -10.86 -6.53 -0.96
C GLY A 73 -10.61 -6.53 0.54
N ARG A 74 -10.03 -7.63 1.02
CA ARG A 74 -9.75 -7.83 2.44
C ARG A 74 -8.37 -7.27 2.77
N LEU A 75 -8.30 -6.44 3.80
CA LEU A 75 -7.07 -5.80 4.22
C LEU A 75 -6.87 -5.99 5.73
N PRO A 76 -5.60 -5.95 6.20
CA PRO A 76 -5.36 -5.90 7.65
C PRO A 76 -6.02 -4.68 8.28
N ALA A 77 -6.34 -4.78 9.57
CA ALA A 77 -7.06 -3.73 10.28
C ALA A 77 -6.41 -2.35 10.15
N ALA A 78 -5.09 -2.30 10.10
CA ALA A 78 -4.36 -1.04 9.97
C ALA A 78 -4.76 -0.25 8.72
N PHE A 79 -5.15 -0.95 7.65
CA PHE A 79 -5.58 -0.28 6.43
C PHE A 79 -7.10 -0.11 6.36
N GLU A 80 -7.85 -0.98 7.01
CA GLU A 80 -9.31 -0.88 6.98
C GLU A 80 -9.82 0.33 7.77
N GLU A 81 -9.10 0.73 8.80
CA GLU A 81 -9.47 1.84 9.65
C GLU A 81 -8.97 3.20 9.14
N ALA A 82 -8.20 3.20 8.09
CA ALA A 82 -7.60 4.42 7.57
C ALA A 82 -8.61 5.30 6.81
#